data_2da3f61fe971df70f44144da444e7eaf
#
_entry.id   2da3f61fe971df70f44144da444e7eaf
#
_cell.length_a   1.000
_cell.length_b   1.000
_cell.length_c   1.000
_cell.angle_alpha   90.00
_cell.angle_beta   90.00
_cell.angle_gamma   90.00
#
_symmetry.space_group_name_H-M   'P 1'
#
loop_
_entity.id
_entity.type
_entity.pdbx_description
1 polymer ?
#
loop_
_entity_poly.entity_id
_entity_poly.type
_entity_poly.pdbx_seq_one_letter_code
_entity_poly.pdbx_strand_id
1 'polypeptide(L)'
;YIAYTMIGAVQKNVGSVNEDFSFTDDIITNKIITVTKSGNNISDYSDLTGKKLAVVTDAAKAALDKNATIKNNNKNIVYPTVKDALAALDKGSVDAVVTDEFSFSPLDTAESYQVLNGSLGETSYAFMFKKGDWVVDNWNEAIYELKSPDYNDKDEFTPMVEKYFGYNASSFDFTPSKTK
;
A
#
# COMPACT_ATOMS: atom_id res chain seq x y z
N TYR A 1 -20.80 -30.27 10.29
CA TYR A 1 -19.86 -29.72 9.29
C TYR A 1 -19.25 -28.45 9.87
N ILE A 2 -18.00 -28.49 10.25
CA ILE A 2 -17.23 -27.29 10.63
C ILE A 2 -16.77 -26.70 9.30
N ALA A 3 -17.43 -25.65 8.84
CA ALA A 3 -16.95 -24.89 7.69
C ALA A 3 -15.75 -24.05 8.17
N TYR A 4 -14.56 -24.43 7.77
CA TYR A 4 -13.40 -23.56 7.87
C TYR A 4 -13.56 -22.48 6.81
N THR A 5 -13.91 -21.28 7.23
CA THR A 5 -14.05 -20.16 6.31
C THR A 5 -12.80 -19.33 6.39
N MET A 6 -11.93 -19.48 5.41
CA MET A 6 -10.88 -18.52 5.12
C MET A 6 -11.49 -17.39 4.30
N ILE A 7 -11.31 -16.15 4.74
CA ILE A 7 -11.62 -14.97 3.95
C ILE A 7 -10.30 -14.47 3.35
N GLY A 8 -10.28 -14.36 2.03
CA GLY A 8 -9.10 -13.93 1.28
C GLY A 8 -8.61 -12.54 1.66
N ALA A 9 -7.49 -12.13 1.10
CA ALA A 9 -6.74 -10.92 1.48
C ALA A 9 -7.63 -9.75 1.92
N VAL A 10 -7.71 -9.55 3.23
CA VAL A 10 -8.47 -8.47 3.86
C VAL A 10 -7.52 -7.50 4.55
N GLN A 11 -7.91 -6.24 4.58
CA GLN A 11 -7.16 -5.21 5.27
C GLN A 11 -7.17 -5.47 6.78
N LYS A 12 -5.99 -5.53 7.41
CA LYS A 12 -5.83 -5.62 8.85
C LYS A 12 -6.12 -4.28 9.53
N ASN A 13 -6.48 -4.34 10.80
CA ASN A 13 -6.64 -3.16 11.66
C ASN A 13 -7.77 -2.21 11.25
N VAL A 14 -8.82 -2.73 10.63
CA VAL A 14 -10.04 -1.96 10.33
C VAL A 14 -11.10 -2.23 11.38
N GLY A 15 -11.41 -1.24 12.19
CA GLY A 15 -12.47 -1.32 13.22
C GLY A 15 -12.21 -2.40 14.28
N SER A 16 -13.29 -3.02 14.78
CA SER A 16 -13.27 -4.08 15.80
C SER A 16 -13.00 -5.49 15.26
N VAL A 17 -12.72 -5.63 13.97
CA VAL A 17 -12.56 -6.95 13.31
C VAL A 17 -11.45 -7.79 13.96
N ASN A 18 -10.42 -7.16 14.51
CA ASN A 18 -9.32 -7.86 15.19
C ASN A 18 -9.72 -8.55 16.50
N GLU A 19 -10.86 -8.19 17.09
CA GLU A 19 -11.33 -8.79 18.35
C GLU A 19 -11.99 -10.15 18.11
N ASP A 20 -12.67 -10.30 16.97
CA ASP A 20 -13.48 -11.49 16.65
C ASP A 20 -12.78 -12.49 15.73
N PHE A 21 -11.67 -12.08 15.09
CA PHE A 21 -10.96 -12.89 14.10
C PHE A 21 -9.47 -13.01 14.41
N SER A 22 -8.86 -14.08 13.87
CA SER A 22 -7.41 -14.24 13.79
C SER A 22 -6.96 -13.95 12.36
N PHE A 23 -5.76 -13.36 12.23
CA PHE A 23 -5.17 -13.02 10.94
C PHE A 23 -3.84 -13.75 10.79
N THR A 24 -3.50 -14.08 9.56
CA THR A 24 -2.14 -14.51 9.22
C THR A 24 -1.15 -13.34 9.35
N ASP A 25 0.11 -13.65 9.15
CA ASP A 25 1.12 -12.65 8.82
C ASP A 25 0.71 -11.89 7.54
N ASP A 26 1.33 -10.73 7.33
CA ASP A 26 1.00 -9.88 6.20
C ASP A 26 1.41 -10.56 4.89
N ILE A 27 0.44 -10.69 3.98
CA ILE A 27 0.69 -11.22 2.64
C ILE A 27 1.37 -10.14 1.81
N ILE A 28 0.80 -8.93 1.83
CA ILE A 28 1.26 -7.78 1.09
C ILE A 28 0.94 -6.49 1.84
N THR A 29 1.82 -5.51 1.73
CA THR A 29 1.64 -4.18 2.31
C THR A 29 1.53 -3.16 1.20
N ASN A 30 0.47 -2.35 1.23
CA ASN A 30 0.22 -1.27 0.31
C ASN A 30 0.60 0.06 0.97
N LYS A 31 1.57 0.77 0.42
CA LYS A 31 2.04 2.05 0.97
C LYS A 31 1.17 3.20 0.49
N ILE A 32 0.97 4.18 1.35
CA ILE A 32 0.37 5.46 0.97
C ILE A 32 1.50 6.40 0.56
N ILE A 33 1.59 6.64 -0.72
CA ILE A 33 2.65 7.39 -1.38
C ILE A 33 2.19 8.78 -1.80
N THR A 34 3.16 9.64 -2.03
CA THR A 34 2.94 10.94 -2.67
C THR A 34 3.71 10.99 -3.98
N VAL A 35 2.99 11.30 -5.04
CA VAL A 35 3.49 11.30 -6.42
C VAL A 35 3.55 12.73 -6.92
N THR A 36 4.64 13.09 -7.57
CA THR A 36 4.84 14.38 -8.23
C THR A 36 5.28 14.18 -9.68
N LYS A 37 5.29 15.24 -10.46
CA LYS A 37 5.79 15.18 -11.83
C LYS A 37 7.32 15.07 -11.82
N SER A 38 7.89 14.19 -12.63
CA SER A 38 9.34 14.06 -12.76
C SER A 38 9.98 15.39 -13.17
N GLY A 39 11.11 15.71 -12.53
CA GLY A 39 11.87 16.94 -12.84
C GLY A 39 11.30 18.23 -12.25
N ASN A 40 10.28 18.17 -11.37
CA ASN A 40 9.86 19.33 -10.61
C ASN A 40 10.77 19.53 -9.37
N ASN A 41 10.52 20.61 -8.61
CA ASN A 41 11.31 20.96 -7.42
C ASN A 41 10.75 20.34 -6.12
N ILE A 42 9.87 19.36 -6.21
CA ILE A 42 9.27 18.67 -5.05
C ILE A 42 9.94 17.30 -4.95
N SER A 43 10.90 17.15 -4.05
CA SER A 43 11.67 15.92 -3.84
C SER A 43 11.44 15.29 -2.47
N ASP A 44 10.88 16.04 -1.54
CA ASP A 44 10.65 15.63 -0.15
C ASP A 44 9.28 16.12 0.35
N TYR A 45 8.81 15.54 1.43
CA TYR A 45 7.55 15.95 2.10
C TYR A 45 7.60 17.38 2.65
N SER A 46 8.77 17.91 2.99
CA SER A 46 8.96 19.31 3.39
C SER A 46 8.64 20.30 2.29
N ASP A 47 8.84 19.91 1.02
CA ASP A 47 8.59 20.76 -0.15
C ASP A 47 7.10 20.91 -0.45
N LEU A 48 6.26 20.10 0.18
CA LEU A 48 4.79 20.12 -0.03
C LEU A 48 4.11 21.32 0.62
N THR A 49 4.77 22.07 1.51
CA THR A 49 4.13 23.19 2.21
C THR A 49 3.60 24.25 1.24
N GLY A 50 2.33 24.59 1.38
CA GLY A 50 1.62 25.54 0.53
C GLY A 50 1.16 25.00 -0.83
N LYS A 51 1.29 23.70 -1.06
CA LYS A 51 0.95 23.05 -2.33
C LYS A 51 -0.50 22.61 -2.38
N LYS A 52 -0.96 22.30 -3.59
CA LYS A 52 -2.27 21.71 -3.85
C LYS A 52 -2.09 20.18 -3.98
N LEU A 53 -2.70 19.42 -3.08
CA LEU A 53 -2.61 17.97 -3.08
C LEU A 53 -3.92 17.36 -3.59
N ALA A 54 -3.84 16.51 -4.61
CA ALA A 54 -4.95 15.62 -4.95
C ALA A 54 -4.92 14.44 -3.95
N VAL A 55 -6.07 14.06 -3.41
CA VAL A 55 -6.22 12.91 -2.50
C VAL A 55 -7.25 11.97 -3.10
N VAL A 56 -6.90 10.71 -3.30
CA VAL A 56 -7.73 9.83 -4.13
C VAL A 56 -8.45 8.76 -3.34
N THR A 57 -7.77 8.00 -2.50
CA THR A 57 -8.37 6.86 -1.80
C THR A 57 -8.73 7.18 -0.36
N ASP A 58 -9.66 6.41 0.22
CA ASP A 58 -10.00 6.54 1.64
C ASP A 58 -8.78 6.25 2.55
N ALA A 59 -7.93 5.31 2.15
CA ALA A 59 -6.68 5.02 2.84
C ALA A 59 -5.71 6.22 2.79
N ALA A 60 -5.55 6.86 1.63
CA ALA A 60 -4.75 8.07 1.47
C ALA A 60 -5.29 9.24 2.30
N LYS A 61 -6.62 9.42 2.30
CA LYS A 61 -7.29 10.41 3.13
C LYS A 61 -7.05 10.16 4.63
N ALA A 62 -7.22 8.91 5.08
CA ALA A 62 -7.00 8.53 6.47
C ALA A 62 -5.53 8.72 6.91
N ALA A 63 -4.58 8.41 6.04
CA ALA A 63 -3.16 8.63 6.29
C ALA A 63 -2.82 10.13 6.39
N LEU A 64 -3.39 10.94 5.50
CA LEU A 64 -3.24 12.40 5.53
C LEU A 64 -3.87 13.00 6.78
N ASP A 65 -5.03 12.50 7.22
CA ASP A 65 -5.71 12.95 8.44
C ASP A 65 -4.87 12.70 9.71
N LYS A 66 -4.05 11.66 9.72
CA LYS A 66 -3.08 11.36 10.78
C LYS A 66 -1.84 12.26 10.72
N ASN A 67 -1.56 12.87 9.58
CA ASN A 67 -0.42 13.76 9.38
C ASN A 67 -0.87 15.23 9.35
N ALA A 68 -1.11 15.80 10.54
CA ALA A 68 -1.65 17.15 10.68
C ALA A 68 -0.77 18.22 10.00
N THR A 69 0.54 18.05 9.98
CA THR A 69 1.48 19.01 9.36
C THR A 69 1.23 19.11 7.86
N ILE A 70 1.19 17.99 7.16
CA ILE A 70 0.95 17.98 5.71
C ILE A 70 -0.50 18.40 5.41
N LYS A 71 -1.48 17.87 6.17
CA LYS A 71 -2.88 18.18 5.96
C LYS A 71 -3.18 19.68 6.07
N ASN A 72 -2.69 20.32 7.12
CA ASN A 72 -3.06 21.69 7.44
C ASN A 72 -2.26 22.75 6.64
N ASN A 73 -1.08 22.39 6.16
CA ASN A 73 -0.21 23.29 5.41
C ASN A 73 -0.49 23.26 3.90
N ASN A 74 -1.47 22.47 3.44
CA ASN A 74 -1.74 22.25 2.03
C ASN A 74 -3.22 22.41 1.71
N LYS A 75 -3.52 22.69 0.42
CA LYS A 75 -4.88 22.63 -0.10
C LYS A 75 -5.17 21.22 -0.61
N ASN A 76 -5.97 20.47 0.13
CA ASN A 76 -6.32 19.07 -0.20
C ASN A 76 -7.61 19.04 -1.05
N ILE A 77 -7.56 18.37 -2.20
CA ILE A 77 -8.65 18.26 -3.16
C ILE A 77 -8.90 16.77 -3.43
N VAL A 78 -10.11 16.31 -3.16
CA VAL A 78 -10.48 14.91 -3.39
C VAL A 78 -10.76 14.67 -4.87
N TYR A 79 -10.18 13.61 -5.42
CA TYR A 79 -10.42 13.13 -6.77
C TYR A 79 -11.04 11.73 -6.76
N PRO A 80 -11.91 11.42 -7.73
CA PRO A 80 -12.61 10.12 -7.75
C PRO A 80 -11.70 8.97 -8.16
N THR A 81 -10.68 9.21 -8.99
CA THR A 81 -9.74 8.19 -9.47
C THR A 81 -8.31 8.70 -9.51
N VAL A 82 -7.34 7.79 -9.43
CA VAL A 82 -5.91 8.13 -9.60
C VAL A 82 -5.65 8.71 -10.99
N LYS A 83 -6.30 8.18 -12.01
CA LYS A 83 -6.18 8.69 -13.39
C LYS A 83 -6.60 10.15 -13.50
N ASP A 84 -7.70 10.55 -12.87
CA ASP A 84 -8.16 11.94 -12.87
C ASP A 84 -7.19 12.85 -12.10
N ALA A 85 -6.65 12.37 -10.98
CA ALA A 85 -5.66 13.08 -10.19
C ALA A 85 -4.35 13.29 -10.96
N LEU A 86 -3.85 12.25 -11.64
CA LEU A 86 -2.67 12.36 -12.50
C LEU A 86 -2.90 13.32 -13.68
N ALA A 87 -4.07 13.28 -14.30
CA ALA A 87 -4.42 14.25 -15.34
C ALA A 87 -4.46 15.71 -14.83
N ALA A 88 -4.86 15.91 -13.57
CA ALA A 88 -4.81 17.22 -12.92
C ALA A 88 -3.36 17.64 -12.59
N LEU A 89 -2.51 16.69 -12.20
CA LEU A 89 -1.08 16.89 -11.98
C LEU A 89 -0.38 17.30 -13.29
N ASP A 90 -0.67 16.62 -14.39
CA ASP A 90 -0.12 16.93 -15.72
C ASP A 90 -0.48 18.32 -16.20
N LYS A 91 -1.71 18.77 -15.92
CA LYS A 91 -2.18 20.12 -16.23
C LYS A 91 -1.70 21.21 -15.27
N GLY A 92 -0.98 20.84 -14.19
CA GLY A 92 -0.56 21.79 -13.16
C GLY A 92 -1.70 22.32 -12.29
N SER A 93 -2.85 21.65 -12.28
CA SER A 93 -4.00 22.03 -11.43
C SER A 93 -3.76 21.64 -9.97
N VAL A 94 -2.96 20.61 -9.75
CA VAL A 94 -2.42 20.16 -8.45
C VAL A 94 -0.91 19.99 -8.58
N ASP A 95 -0.21 20.03 -7.44
CA ASP A 95 1.25 19.92 -7.38
C ASP A 95 1.73 18.52 -7.04
N ALA A 96 0.89 17.73 -6.35
CA ALA A 96 1.17 16.35 -5.99
C ALA A 96 -0.12 15.53 -5.84
N VAL A 97 0.00 14.22 -5.90
CA VAL A 97 -1.09 13.24 -5.73
C VAL A 97 -0.76 12.33 -4.55
N VAL A 98 -1.63 12.27 -3.56
CA VAL A 98 -1.57 11.32 -2.44
C VAL A 98 -2.50 10.17 -2.74
N THR A 99 -1.95 8.97 -2.85
CA THR A 99 -2.68 7.75 -3.22
C THR A 99 -2.00 6.52 -2.63
N ASP A 100 -2.58 5.36 -2.81
CA ASP A 100 -1.91 4.11 -2.53
C ASP A 100 -1.08 3.62 -3.74
N GLU A 101 -0.02 2.90 -3.43
CA GLU A 101 0.97 2.45 -4.41
C GLU A 101 0.36 1.49 -5.45
N PHE A 102 -0.55 0.59 -5.03
CA PHE A 102 -1.17 -0.37 -5.95
C PHE A 102 -2.06 0.28 -6.99
N SER A 103 -2.75 1.36 -6.63
CA SER A 103 -3.59 2.11 -7.57
C SER A 103 -2.77 2.97 -8.52
N PHE A 104 -1.58 3.40 -8.13
CA PHE A 104 -0.71 4.26 -8.93
C PHE A 104 0.17 3.47 -9.90
N SER A 105 0.88 2.44 -9.42
CA SER A 105 1.95 1.77 -10.16
C SER A 105 1.54 1.26 -11.55
N PRO A 106 0.34 0.72 -11.77
CA PRO A 106 -0.08 0.29 -13.10
C PRO A 106 -0.29 1.44 -14.10
N LEU A 107 -0.34 2.69 -13.62
CA LEU A 107 -0.62 3.87 -14.43
C LEU A 107 0.65 4.62 -14.87
N ASP A 108 1.77 4.40 -14.18
CA ASP A 108 3.06 5.07 -14.49
C ASP A 108 3.90 4.23 -15.45
N THR A 109 3.38 4.00 -16.65
CA THR A 109 4.06 3.19 -17.68
C THR A 109 5.21 3.90 -18.39
N ALA A 110 5.32 5.21 -18.24
CA ALA A 110 6.29 6.06 -18.94
C ALA A 110 7.32 6.71 -18.01
N GLU A 111 7.36 6.31 -16.73
CA GLU A 111 8.23 6.93 -15.71
C GLU A 111 8.14 8.47 -15.68
N SER A 112 6.92 8.97 -15.95
CA SER A 112 6.65 10.41 -16.05
C SER A 112 6.52 11.08 -14.69
N TYR A 113 6.43 10.27 -13.65
CA TYR A 113 6.19 10.70 -12.28
C TYR A 113 7.33 10.28 -11.35
N GLN A 114 7.46 11.00 -10.27
CA GLN A 114 8.39 10.72 -9.18
C GLN A 114 7.60 10.45 -7.91
N VAL A 115 7.89 9.34 -7.26
CA VAL A 115 7.38 9.03 -5.92
C VAL A 115 8.34 9.62 -4.90
N LEU A 116 7.81 10.38 -3.93
CA LEU A 116 8.61 10.93 -2.84
C LEU A 116 9.14 9.81 -1.93
N ASN A 117 10.33 9.99 -1.40
CA ASN A 117 10.92 9.05 -0.45
C ASN A 117 10.08 8.93 0.82
N GLY A 118 9.87 7.70 1.29
CA GLY A 118 9.03 7.40 2.44
C GLY A 118 7.57 7.21 2.09
N SER A 119 6.72 7.09 3.11
CA SER A 119 5.27 6.93 2.96
C SER A 119 4.53 7.70 4.04
N LEU A 120 3.27 8.06 3.78
CA LEU A 120 2.38 8.66 4.78
C LEU A 120 1.73 7.62 5.70
N GLY A 121 1.86 6.36 5.38
CA GLY A 121 1.33 5.22 6.09
C GLY A 121 1.30 3.99 5.22
N GLU A 122 0.85 2.90 5.78
CA GLU A 122 0.75 1.62 5.08
C GLU A 122 -0.50 0.88 5.50
N THR A 123 -0.95 -0.01 4.65
CA THR A 123 -2.09 -0.89 4.87
C THR A 123 -1.67 -2.31 4.54
N SER A 124 -1.70 -3.18 5.55
CA SER A 124 -1.37 -4.59 5.37
C SER A 124 -2.61 -5.41 5.07
N TYR A 125 -2.44 -6.40 4.21
CA TYR A 125 -3.45 -7.39 3.85
C TYR A 125 -3.03 -8.78 4.31
N ALA A 126 -3.97 -9.52 4.90
CA ALA A 126 -3.77 -10.85 5.42
C ALA A 126 -4.97 -11.76 5.14
N PHE A 127 -4.83 -13.05 5.34
CA PHE A 127 -5.98 -13.95 5.40
C PHE A 127 -6.62 -13.88 6.78
N MET A 128 -7.94 -13.95 6.82
CA MET A 128 -8.74 -13.86 8.04
C MET A 128 -9.40 -15.19 8.35
N PHE A 129 -9.33 -15.61 9.59
CA PHE A 129 -9.89 -16.88 10.11
C PHE A 129 -10.73 -16.61 11.35
N LYS A 130 -11.47 -17.61 11.76
CA LYS A 130 -12.15 -17.61 13.06
C LYS A 130 -11.12 -17.41 14.18
N LYS A 131 -11.49 -16.67 15.20
CA LYS A 131 -10.63 -16.40 16.37
C LYS A 131 -10.11 -17.70 17.00
N GLY A 132 -8.79 -17.77 17.16
CA GLY A 132 -8.11 -18.92 17.76
C GLY A 132 -8.04 -20.16 16.85
N ASP A 133 -8.25 -20.01 15.55
CA ASP A 133 -8.11 -21.11 14.60
C ASP A 133 -6.62 -21.50 14.47
N TRP A 134 -6.30 -22.76 14.78
CA TRP A 134 -4.94 -23.30 14.73
C TRP A 134 -4.32 -23.33 13.33
N VAL A 135 -5.16 -23.27 12.30
CA VAL A 135 -4.73 -23.27 10.89
C VAL A 135 -3.92 -22.01 10.54
N VAL A 136 -4.07 -20.92 11.31
CA VAL A 136 -3.33 -19.66 11.09
C VAL A 136 -1.82 -19.89 11.09
N ASP A 137 -1.31 -20.70 12.01
CA ASP A 137 0.14 -20.97 12.10
C ASP A 137 0.66 -21.70 10.86
N ASN A 138 -0.10 -22.67 10.33
CA ASN A 138 0.28 -23.37 9.10
C ASN A 138 0.26 -22.42 7.87
N TRP A 139 -0.67 -21.47 7.84
CA TRP A 139 -0.70 -20.45 6.79
C TRP A 139 0.47 -19.48 6.91
N ASN A 140 0.85 -19.11 8.12
CA ASN A 140 2.03 -18.26 8.35
C ASN A 140 3.31 -18.95 7.88
N GLU A 141 3.46 -20.24 8.13
CA GLU A 141 4.59 -21.03 7.63
C GLU A 141 4.61 -21.04 6.09
N ALA A 142 3.46 -21.31 5.45
CA ALA A 142 3.36 -21.29 3.99
C ALA A 142 3.64 -19.90 3.38
N ILE A 143 3.19 -18.81 4.03
CA ILE A 143 3.50 -17.44 3.61
C ILE A 143 5.00 -17.16 3.75
N TYR A 144 5.61 -17.63 4.84
CA TYR A 144 7.05 -17.50 5.04
C TYR A 144 7.84 -18.24 3.96
N GLU A 145 7.49 -19.49 3.66
CA GLU A 145 8.13 -20.30 2.61
C GLU A 145 8.01 -19.63 1.24
N LEU A 146 6.82 -19.12 0.92
CA LEU A 146 6.55 -18.44 -0.35
C LEU A 146 7.41 -17.19 -0.57
N LYS A 147 7.70 -16.46 0.52
CA LYS A 147 8.46 -15.20 0.50
C LYS A 147 9.95 -15.35 0.76
N SER A 148 10.39 -16.53 1.20
CA SER A 148 11.76 -16.76 1.62
C SER A 148 12.56 -17.45 0.52
N PRO A 149 13.52 -16.75 -0.11
CA PRO A 149 14.39 -17.37 -1.09
C PRO A 149 15.30 -18.46 -0.49
N ASP A 150 15.50 -18.45 0.82
CA ASP A 150 16.36 -19.39 1.52
C ASP A 150 15.78 -20.80 1.64
N TYR A 151 14.47 -20.96 1.45
CA TYR A 151 13.81 -22.26 1.64
C TYR A 151 13.88 -23.16 0.42
N ASN A 152 13.80 -22.59 -0.80
CA ASN A 152 13.78 -23.34 -2.06
C ASN A 152 14.70 -22.78 -3.14
N ASP A 153 15.66 -21.94 -2.83
CA ASP A 153 16.48 -21.18 -3.79
C ASP A 153 15.65 -20.40 -4.84
N LYS A 154 14.36 -20.19 -4.58
CA LYS A 154 13.45 -19.51 -5.50
C LYS A 154 12.51 -18.58 -4.72
N ASP A 155 12.56 -17.32 -5.08
CA ASP A 155 11.51 -16.37 -4.74
C ASP A 155 10.31 -16.61 -5.67
N GLU A 156 9.26 -17.22 -5.15
CA GLU A 156 8.02 -17.46 -5.91
C GLU A 156 7.02 -16.32 -5.78
N PHE A 157 7.19 -15.44 -4.79
CA PHE A 157 6.27 -14.35 -4.51
C PHE A 157 6.47 -13.16 -5.45
N THR A 158 7.70 -12.72 -5.67
CA THR A 158 8.01 -11.60 -6.58
C THR A 158 7.43 -11.77 -7.98
N PRO A 159 7.58 -12.93 -8.67
CA PRO A 159 6.96 -13.13 -9.98
C PRO A 159 5.43 -13.05 -9.96
N MET A 160 4.77 -13.45 -8.87
CA MET A 160 3.32 -13.29 -8.74
C MET A 160 2.93 -11.83 -8.60
N VAL A 161 3.65 -11.06 -7.79
CA VAL A 161 3.40 -9.61 -7.62
C VAL A 161 3.61 -8.90 -8.96
N GLU A 162 4.68 -9.16 -9.67
CA GLU A 162 4.95 -8.60 -10.99
C GLU A 162 3.84 -8.94 -12.00
N LYS A 163 3.39 -10.20 -12.01
CA LYS A 163 2.34 -10.65 -12.92
C LYS A 163 1.00 -9.97 -12.67
N TYR A 164 0.60 -9.80 -11.40
CA TYR A 164 -0.74 -9.32 -11.05
C TYR A 164 -0.84 -7.82 -10.79
N PHE A 165 0.25 -7.19 -10.38
CA PHE A 165 0.30 -5.76 -10.08
C PHE A 165 1.12 -4.96 -11.10
N GLY A 166 1.84 -5.63 -12.01
CA GLY A 166 2.46 -5.00 -13.17
C GLY A 166 3.73 -4.19 -12.88
N TYR A 167 4.37 -4.37 -11.71
CA TYR A 167 5.57 -3.63 -11.36
C TYR A 167 6.55 -4.47 -10.54
N ASN A 168 7.80 -3.99 -10.49
CA ASN A 168 8.88 -4.69 -9.82
C ASN A 168 8.64 -4.76 -8.31
N ALA A 169 8.47 -5.97 -7.80
CA ALA A 169 8.26 -6.24 -6.38
C ALA A 169 9.48 -5.89 -5.50
N SER A 170 10.63 -5.60 -6.07
CA SER A 170 11.83 -5.17 -5.31
C SER A 170 11.64 -3.83 -4.60
N SER A 171 10.62 -3.05 -4.97
CA SER A 171 10.21 -1.83 -4.24
C SER A 171 9.42 -2.13 -2.97
N PHE A 172 8.96 -3.37 -2.75
CA PHE A 172 8.29 -3.79 -1.54
C PHE A 172 9.30 -4.38 -0.55
N ASP A 173 9.22 -3.94 0.68
CA ASP A 173 9.92 -4.60 1.79
C ASP A 173 9.11 -5.83 2.22
N PHE A 174 9.39 -6.96 1.55
CA PHE A 174 8.79 -8.26 1.87
C PHE A 174 9.61 -9.02 2.91
N THR A 175 10.10 -8.37 3.93
CA THR A 175 10.81 -9.05 5.01
C THR A 175 9.83 -10.02 5.69
N PRO A 176 10.06 -11.34 5.62
CA PRO A 176 9.22 -12.30 6.32
C PRO A 176 9.32 -12.04 7.82
N SER A 177 8.20 -11.82 8.50
CA SER A 177 8.22 -11.75 9.94
C SER A 177 8.45 -13.18 10.48
N LYS A 178 9.61 -13.42 11.09
CA LYS A 178 9.82 -14.64 11.85
C LYS A 178 9.00 -14.54 13.13
N THR A 179 7.79 -15.05 13.11
CA THR A 179 7.10 -15.38 14.35
C THR A 179 7.83 -16.57 14.99
N LYS A 180 8.46 -16.34 16.13
CA LYS A 180 8.97 -17.39 17.01
C LYS A 180 7.84 -17.98 17.82
#